data_0c93115c0dc7aa53265b132c7d86cd4d
#
_entry.id   0c93115c0dc7aa53265b132c7d86cd4d
#
_cell.length_a   1.000
_cell.length_b   1.000
_cell.length_c   1.000
_cell.angle_alpha   90.00
_cell.angle_beta   90.00
_cell.angle_gamma   90.00
#
_symmetry.space_group_name_H-M   'P 1'
#
loop_
_entity.id
_entity.type
_entity.pdbx_description
1 polymer ?
#
loop_
_entity_poly.entity_id
_entity_poly.type
_entity_poly.pdbx_seq_one_letter_code
_entity_poly.pdbx_strand_id
1 'polypeptide(L)'
;EAVRSSTEAMGWETVNAVKTPLTQTDFSSYIAPVLQSDADVLVLNHYGGNMVNSLTNAVQFGLRDKLVNNKNFEIVVPLYSRLMAKGAGANVKGIFGSTNWHWSLQDEGSKAFVKSFGTKYGFPPSQAAHTTYVQTLLYADACERAGTFNPCGVVEALEGFEFDGMGNGKTLYRAEDHQCFKDVLVVKGKENPTSEFDLLEIVEVTPVGQVTYAPDHPQVAGGSLGTCNPGA
;
A
#
# COMPACT_ATOMS: atom_id res chain seq x y z
N GLU A 1 -13.58 -5.88 -3.07
CA GLU A 1 -14.65 -5.03 -3.63
C GLU A 1 -14.12 -3.66 -4.09
N ALA A 2 -13.40 -2.92 -3.25
CA ALA A 2 -12.90 -1.58 -3.59
C ALA A 2 -12.10 -1.53 -4.92
N VAL A 3 -11.15 -2.43 -5.11
CA VAL A 3 -10.39 -2.51 -6.37
C VAL A 3 -11.31 -2.75 -7.56
N ARG A 4 -12.26 -3.69 -7.45
CA ARG A 4 -13.23 -3.99 -8.51
C ARG A 4 -14.04 -2.74 -8.86
N SER A 5 -14.69 -2.11 -7.89
CA SER A 5 -15.51 -0.92 -8.12
C SER A 5 -14.72 0.21 -8.78
N SER A 6 -13.47 0.42 -8.34
CA SER A 6 -12.61 1.46 -8.91
C SER A 6 -12.20 1.14 -10.35
N THR A 7 -11.83 -0.09 -10.65
CA THR A 7 -11.42 -0.49 -12.01
C THR A 7 -12.61 -0.52 -12.97
N GLU A 8 -13.77 -1.01 -12.54
CA GLU A 8 -15.01 -0.98 -13.35
C GLU A 8 -15.46 0.46 -13.65
N ALA A 9 -15.33 1.39 -12.69
CA ALA A 9 -15.59 2.81 -12.93
C ALA A 9 -14.62 3.44 -13.95
N MET A 10 -13.46 2.85 -14.16
CA MET A 10 -12.47 3.23 -15.19
C MET A 10 -12.65 2.48 -16.52
N GLY A 11 -13.71 1.70 -16.66
CA GLY A 11 -14.04 0.96 -17.88
C GLY A 11 -13.39 -0.43 -17.99
N TRP A 12 -12.85 -0.97 -16.90
CA TRP A 12 -12.36 -2.35 -16.89
C TRP A 12 -13.52 -3.33 -16.72
N GLU A 13 -13.34 -4.53 -17.22
CA GLU A 13 -14.27 -5.65 -17.01
C GLU A 13 -13.66 -6.65 -16.05
N THR A 14 -14.41 -7.04 -15.01
CA THR A 14 -14.00 -8.11 -14.10
C THR A 14 -14.38 -9.47 -14.68
N VAL A 15 -13.41 -10.15 -15.28
CA VAL A 15 -13.59 -11.51 -15.84
C VAL A 15 -13.89 -12.53 -14.73
N ASN A 16 -13.15 -12.45 -13.63
CA ASN A 16 -13.33 -13.32 -12.47
C ASN A 16 -12.81 -12.68 -11.18
N ALA A 17 -13.35 -13.07 -10.03
CA ALA A 17 -12.86 -12.68 -8.72
C ALA A 17 -13.01 -13.83 -7.72
N VAL A 18 -11.90 -14.26 -7.16
CA VAL A 18 -11.82 -15.40 -6.26
C VAL A 18 -11.29 -14.95 -4.90
N LYS A 19 -11.89 -15.47 -3.82
CA LYS A 19 -11.39 -15.32 -2.45
C LYS A 19 -10.60 -16.56 -2.07
N THR A 20 -9.44 -16.38 -1.47
CA THR A 20 -8.59 -17.45 -0.97
C THR A 20 -8.55 -17.45 0.55
N PRO A 21 -8.41 -18.61 1.21
CA PRO A 21 -8.18 -18.67 2.66
C PRO A 21 -6.88 -17.94 3.05
N LEU A 22 -6.86 -17.29 4.22
CA LEU A 22 -5.64 -16.65 4.74
C LEU A 22 -4.51 -17.65 5.03
N THR A 23 -4.85 -18.91 5.27
CA THR A 23 -3.91 -20.01 5.51
C THR A 23 -3.36 -20.63 4.22
N GLN A 24 -3.79 -20.14 3.05
CA GLN A 24 -3.37 -20.68 1.75
C GLN A 24 -1.88 -20.44 1.51
N THR A 25 -1.15 -21.47 1.12
CA THR A 25 0.28 -21.41 0.80
C THR A 25 0.58 -21.81 -0.64
N ASP A 26 -0.22 -22.68 -1.24
CA ASP A 26 -0.12 -23.09 -2.65
C ASP A 26 -1.29 -22.50 -3.44
N PHE A 27 -0.98 -21.60 -4.35
CA PHE A 27 -1.97 -20.89 -5.18
C PHE A 27 -2.12 -21.48 -6.59
N SER A 28 -1.50 -22.62 -6.89
CA SER A 28 -1.48 -23.24 -8.21
C SER A 28 -2.87 -23.46 -8.80
N SER A 29 -3.83 -23.95 -7.98
CA SER A 29 -5.22 -24.18 -8.41
C SER A 29 -5.99 -22.88 -8.71
N TYR A 30 -5.56 -21.74 -8.16
CA TYR A 30 -6.15 -20.43 -8.41
C TYR A 30 -5.49 -19.74 -9.62
N ILE A 31 -4.22 -19.99 -9.86
CA ILE A 31 -3.45 -19.39 -10.96
C ILE A 31 -3.67 -20.11 -12.30
N ALA A 32 -3.80 -21.43 -12.28
CA ALA A 32 -3.97 -22.21 -13.51
C ALA A 32 -5.17 -21.76 -14.38
N PRO A 33 -6.36 -21.44 -13.82
CA PRO A 33 -7.47 -20.89 -14.62
C PRO A 33 -7.16 -19.52 -15.24
N VAL A 34 -6.34 -18.67 -14.58
CA VAL A 34 -5.95 -17.37 -15.12
C VAL A 34 -5.11 -17.51 -16.38
N LEU A 35 -4.26 -18.53 -16.44
CA LEU A 35 -3.46 -18.83 -17.61
C LEU A 35 -4.33 -19.14 -18.86
N GLN A 36 -5.51 -19.73 -18.64
CA GLN A 36 -6.46 -20.13 -19.69
C GLN A 36 -7.48 -19.01 -20.02
N SER A 37 -7.55 -17.93 -19.24
CA SER A 37 -8.50 -16.86 -19.45
C SER A 37 -8.00 -15.84 -20.48
N ASP A 38 -8.93 -15.03 -20.98
CA ASP A 38 -8.66 -13.87 -21.87
C ASP A 38 -8.40 -12.58 -21.08
N ALA A 39 -8.27 -12.67 -19.75
CA ALA A 39 -7.92 -11.52 -18.93
C ALA A 39 -6.55 -10.95 -19.32
N ASP A 40 -6.46 -9.63 -19.32
CA ASP A 40 -5.21 -8.89 -19.59
C ASP A 40 -4.39 -8.65 -18.31
N VAL A 41 -5.05 -8.66 -17.15
CA VAL A 41 -4.46 -8.27 -15.86
C VAL A 41 -4.87 -9.23 -14.76
N LEU A 42 -3.93 -9.60 -13.91
CA LEU A 42 -4.18 -10.26 -12.63
C LEU A 42 -3.89 -9.29 -11.48
N VAL A 43 -4.90 -9.02 -10.65
CA VAL A 43 -4.74 -8.24 -9.42
C VAL A 43 -4.62 -9.18 -8.23
N LEU A 44 -3.46 -9.20 -7.58
CA LEU A 44 -3.17 -9.99 -6.38
C LEU A 44 -3.40 -9.15 -5.13
N ASN A 45 -4.64 -9.15 -4.61
CA ASN A 45 -5.01 -8.49 -3.35
C ASN A 45 -4.52 -9.26 -2.12
N HIS A 46 -3.36 -9.88 -2.22
CA HIS A 46 -2.72 -10.61 -1.12
C HIS A 46 -1.70 -9.72 -0.41
N TYR A 47 -1.44 -10.02 0.85
CA TYR A 47 -0.45 -9.32 1.66
C TYR A 47 0.51 -10.32 2.34
N GLY A 48 1.73 -9.85 2.68
CA GLY A 48 2.72 -10.64 3.38
C GLY A 48 3.11 -11.93 2.65
N GLY A 49 3.16 -13.04 3.37
CA GLY A 49 3.52 -14.36 2.82
C GLY A 49 2.57 -14.86 1.73
N ASN A 50 1.28 -14.54 1.83
CA ASN A 50 0.31 -14.92 0.79
C ASN A 50 0.63 -14.25 -0.55
N MET A 51 1.04 -12.98 -0.53
CA MET A 51 1.48 -12.28 -1.75
C MET A 51 2.74 -12.93 -2.32
N VAL A 52 3.74 -13.20 -1.49
CA VAL A 52 4.99 -13.84 -1.91
C VAL A 52 4.70 -15.18 -2.60
N ASN A 53 3.85 -16.01 -2.01
CA ASN A 53 3.51 -17.32 -2.53
C ASN A 53 2.68 -17.22 -3.82
N SER A 54 1.64 -16.38 -3.83
CA SER A 54 0.77 -16.23 -5.02
C SER A 54 1.52 -15.62 -6.21
N LEU A 55 2.37 -14.61 -5.99
CA LEU A 55 3.21 -14.04 -7.03
C LEU A 55 4.23 -15.07 -7.54
N THR A 56 4.85 -15.82 -6.64
CA THR A 56 5.79 -16.89 -7.03
C THR A 56 5.10 -17.92 -7.90
N ASN A 57 3.90 -18.40 -7.51
CA ASN A 57 3.13 -19.33 -8.35
C ASN A 57 2.75 -18.68 -9.69
N ALA A 58 2.29 -17.43 -9.72
CA ALA A 58 1.93 -16.73 -10.95
C ALA A 58 3.12 -16.69 -11.94
N VAL A 59 4.31 -16.35 -11.44
CA VAL A 59 5.53 -16.32 -12.26
C VAL A 59 5.96 -17.73 -12.72
N GLN A 60 5.92 -18.72 -11.83
CA GLN A 60 6.25 -20.12 -12.15
C GLN A 60 5.32 -20.72 -13.21
N PHE A 61 4.05 -20.34 -13.23
CA PHE A 61 3.08 -20.73 -14.25
C PHE A 61 3.23 -19.95 -15.57
N GLY A 62 4.20 -19.02 -15.65
CA GLY A 62 4.48 -18.26 -16.87
C GLY A 62 3.53 -17.10 -17.14
N LEU A 63 2.74 -16.66 -16.15
CA LEU A 63 1.81 -15.53 -16.35
C LEU A 63 2.52 -14.23 -16.73
N ARG A 64 3.73 -14.00 -16.22
CA ARG A 64 4.53 -12.82 -16.60
C ARG A 64 4.89 -12.76 -18.07
N ASP A 65 5.01 -13.92 -18.71
CA ASP A 65 5.41 -14.05 -20.13
C ASP A 65 4.19 -14.33 -21.04
N LYS A 66 2.98 -14.35 -20.47
CA LYS A 66 1.73 -14.55 -21.20
C LYS A 66 1.45 -13.35 -22.10
N LEU A 67 1.00 -13.63 -23.31
CA LEU A 67 0.50 -12.61 -24.24
C LEU A 67 -1.02 -12.76 -24.40
N VAL A 68 -1.74 -11.66 -24.34
CA VAL A 68 -3.16 -11.56 -24.65
C VAL A 68 -3.34 -10.51 -25.72
N ASN A 69 -3.90 -10.87 -26.86
CA ASN A 69 -4.06 -9.99 -28.02
C ASN A 69 -2.75 -9.27 -28.43
N ASN A 70 -1.61 -9.98 -28.40
CA ASN A 70 -0.25 -9.46 -28.64
C ASN A 70 0.22 -8.38 -27.66
N LYS A 71 -0.39 -8.27 -26.47
CA LYS A 71 0.07 -7.43 -25.36
C LYS A 71 0.55 -8.29 -24.22
N ASN A 72 1.51 -7.79 -23.46
CA ASN A 72 1.96 -8.45 -22.25
C ASN A 72 0.84 -8.51 -21.22
N PHE A 73 0.71 -9.67 -20.59
CA PHE A 73 -0.15 -9.83 -19.41
C PHE A 73 0.46 -9.10 -18.22
N GLU A 74 -0.35 -8.33 -17.51
CA GLU A 74 0.12 -7.54 -16.39
C GLU A 74 -0.27 -8.17 -15.04
N ILE A 75 0.64 -8.10 -14.08
CA ILE A 75 0.37 -8.50 -12.69
C ILE A 75 0.50 -7.28 -11.81
N VAL A 76 -0.51 -7.02 -10.98
CA VAL A 76 -0.60 -5.87 -10.08
C VAL A 76 -0.75 -6.34 -8.63
N VAL A 77 0.04 -5.76 -7.73
CA VAL A 77 -0.01 -5.98 -6.30
C VAL A 77 -0.40 -4.66 -5.61
N PRO A 78 -1.68 -4.42 -5.28
CA PRO A 78 -2.15 -3.12 -4.76
C PRO A 78 -1.45 -2.65 -3.48
N LEU A 79 -1.00 -3.57 -2.62
CA LEU A 79 -0.19 -3.27 -1.44
C LEU A 79 1.19 -3.88 -1.60
N TYR A 80 2.16 -3.07 -2.04
CA TYR A 80 3.48 -3.56 -2.45
C TYR A 80 4.61 -2.99 -1.60
N SER A 81 4.96 -3.67 -0.54
CA SER A 81 6.01 -3.23 0.38
C SER A 81 7.39 -3.76 0.01
N ARG A 82 8.44 -3.06 0.47
CA ARG A 82 9.82 -3.54 0.40
C ARG A 82 10.00 -4.94 1.01
N LEU A 83 9.31 -5.23 2.11
CA LEU A 83 9.39 -6.54 2.78
C LEU A 83 8.83 -7.65 1.90
N MET A 84 7.69 -7.40 1.26
CA MET A 84 7.07 -8.34 0.34
C MET A 84 7.93 -8.53 -0.91
N ALA A 85 8.47 -7.44 -1.46
CA ALA A 85 9.40 -7.48 -2.59
C ALA A 85 10.64 -8.32 -2.26
N LYS A 86 11.26 -8.12 -1.07
CA LYS A 86 12.38 -8.94 -0.62
C LYS A 86 12.00 -10.43 -0.52
N GLY A 87 10.82 -10.74 0.03
CA GLY A 87 10.33 -12.11 0.12
C GLY A 87 10.11 -12.78 -1.23
N ALA A 88 9.63 -12.05 -2.23
CA ALA A 88 9.40 -12.55 -3.58
C ALA A 88 10.69 -12.57 -4.46
N GLY A 89 11.71 -11.79 -4.09
CA GLY A 89 13.00 -11.77 -4.76
C GLY A 89 12.88 -11.43 -6.25
N ALA A 90 13.50 -12.21 -7.13
CA ALA A 90 13.49 -11.98 -8.57
C ALA A 90 12.08 -12.04 -9.23
N ASN A 91 11.08 -12.58 -8.53
CA ASN A 91 9.72 -12.67 -9.06
C ASN A 91 9.03 -11.28 -9.15
N VAL A 92 9.58 -10.25 -8.48
CA VAL A 92 9.02 -8.89 -8.54
C VAL A 92 9.28 -8.15 -9.86
N LYS A 93 10.23 -8.62 -10.66
CA LYS A 93 10.65 -7.97 -11.90
C LYS A 93 9.45 -7.64 -12.80
N GLY A 94 9.28 -6.36 -13.14
CA GLY A 94 8.21 -5.86 -13.99
C GLY A 94 6.84 -5.74 -13.32
N ILE A 95 6.66 -6.22 -12.08
CA ILE A 95 5.36 -6.26 -11.38
C ILE A 95 5.03 -4.87 -10.83
N PHE A 96 3.85 -4.37 -11.16
CA PHE A 96 3.33 -3.10 -10.67
C PHE A 96 2.65 -3.23 -9.31
N GLY A 97 2.64 -2.13 -8.57
CA GLY A 97 1.89 -2.05 -7.33
C GLY A 97 1.89 -0.65 -6.75
N SER A 98 1.37 -0.52 -5.55
CA SER A 98 1.38 0.77 -4.85
C SER A 98 1.87 0.66 -3.42
N THR A 99 2.37 1.75 -2.90
CA THR A 99 2.77 1.90 -1.50
C THR A 99 2.57 3.36 -1.07
N ASN A 100 2.41 3.56 0.21
CA ASN A 100 2.24 4.91 0.77
C ASN A 100 3.56 5.60 1.11
N TRP A 101 4.69 4.92 1.00
CA TRP A 101 6.03 5.46 1.23
C TRP A 101 7.10 4.49 0.70
N HIS A 102 8.22 5.02 0.24
CA HIS A 102 9.38 4.24 -0.17
C HIS A 102 10.68 4.90 0.29
N TRP A 103 11.65 4.11 0.71
CA TRP A 103 12.91 4.58 1.28
C TRP A 103 13.78 5.38 0.30
N SER A 104 13.51 5.34 -0.99
CA SER A 104 14.20 6.12 -2.01
C SER A 104 13.64 7.54 -2.21
N LEU A 105 12.61 7.94 -1.47
CA LEU A 105 12.11 9.31 -1.51
C LEU A 105 13.19 10.31 -1.11
N GLN A 106 13.16 11.49 -1.76
CA GLN A 106 14.25 12.48 -1.66
C GLN A 106 13.92 13.68 -0.78
N ASP A 107 12.75 13.75 -0.18
CA ASP A 107 12.42 14.76 0.81
C ASP A 107 13.29 14.62 2.08
N GLU A 108 13.46 15.72 2.81
CA GLU A 108 14.38 15.77 3.96
C GLU A 108 13.93 14.87 5.11
N GLY A 109 12.62 14.74 5.35
CA GLY A 109 12.08 13.85 6.40
C GLY A 109 12.36 12.38 6.09
N SER A 110 12.12 11.95 4.85
CA SER A 110 12.44 10.60 4.39
C SER A 110 13.93 10.30 4.50
N LYS A 111 14.80 11.20 4.01
CA LYS A 111 16.26 11.04 4.11
C LYS A 111 16.74 10.92 5.55
N ALA A 112 16.23 11.78 6.45
CA ALA A 112 16.59 11.76 7.86
C ALA A 112 16.18 10.44 8.52
N PHE A 113 14.97 9.96 8.25
CA PHE A 113 14.50 8.68 8.77
C PHE A 113 15.30 7.50 8.21
N VAL A 114 15.52 7.44 6.89
CA VAL A 114 16.32 6.39 6.24
C VAL A 114 17.73 6.32 6.82
N LYS A 115 18.37 7.49 7.01
CA LYS A 115 19.71 7.58 7.61
C LYS A 115 19.73 7.05 9.04
N SER A 116 18.81 7.51 9.90
CA SER A 116 18.78 7.11 11.31
C SER A 116 18.45 5.63 11.47
N PHE A 117 17.48 5.12 10.73
CA PHE A 117 17.09 3.71 10.73
C PHE A 117 18.22 2.82 10.19
N GLY A 118 18.80 3.20 9.04
CA GLY A 118 19.89 2.45 8.42
C GLY A 118 21.14 2.38 9.29
N THR A 119 21.48 3.48 10.00
CA THR A 119 22.58 3.50 10.98
C THR A 119 22.35 2.52 12.12
N LYS A 120 21.09 2.42 12.58
CA LYS A 120 20.74 1.55 13.72
C LYS A 120 20.63 0.07 13.34
N TYR A 121 20.07 -0.23 12.17
CA TYR A 121 19.68 -1.59 11.80
C TYR A 121 20.49 -2.20 10.64
N GLY A 122 21.28 -1.42 9.93
CA GLY A 122 22.13 -1.90 8.82
C GLY A 122 21.42 -2.13 7.50
N PHE A 123 20.13 -1.74 7.36
CA PHE A 123 19.33 -1.89 6.14
C PHE A 123 18.28 -0.77 6.04
N PRO A 124 17.74 -0.49 4.83
CA PRO A 124 16.74 0.57 4.67
C PRO A 124 15.39 0.19 5.31
N PRO A 125 14.61 1.17 5.82
CA PRO A 125 13.29 0.91 6.40
C PRO A 125 12.27 0.49 5.35
N SER A 126 11.21 -0.20 5.81
CA SER A 126 10.00 -0.45 5.01
C SER A 126 8.99 0.68 5.19
N GLN A 127 7.95 0.71 4.33
CA GLN A 127 6.83 1.62 4.53
C GLN A 127 6.12 1.40 5.89
N ALA A 128 6.06 0.15 6.38
CA ALA A 128 5.48 -0.14 7.70
C ALA A 128 6.31 0.48 8.83
N ALA A 129 7.65 0.40 8.75
CA ALA A 129 8.54 1.04 9.71
C ALA A 129 8.37 2.57 9.69
N HIS A 130 8.27 3.17 8.50
CA HIS A 130 8.01 4.60 8.34
C HIS A 130 6.65 4.99 8.92
N THR A 131 5.59 4.25 8.58
CA THR A 131 4.25 4.54 9.10
C THR A 131 4.23 4.48 10.63
N THR A 132 4.83 3.47 11.24
CA THR A 132 4.92 3.35 12.70
C THR A 132 5.69 4.52 13.31
N TYR A 133 6.81 4.92 12.71
CA TYR A 133 7.60 6.07 13.16
C TYR A 133 6.78 7.37 13.12
N VAL A 134 6.16 7.66 11.99
CA VAL A 134 5.35 8.88 11.80
C VAL A 134 4.15 8.89 12.75
N GLN A 135 3.40 7.79 12.84
CA GLN A 135 2.23 7.70 13.71
C GLN A 135 2.60 7.86 15.20
N THR A 136 3.75 7.35 15.61
CA THR A 136 4.23 7.53 16.99
C THR A 136 4.55 8.98 17.29
N LEU A 137 5.20 9.69 16.37
CA LEU A 137 5.50 11.11 16.53
C LEU A 137 4.24 11.96 16.55
N LEU A 138 3.29 11.67 15.66
CA LEU A 138 2.02 12.39 15.58
C LEU A 138 1.13 12.14 16.80
N TYR A 139 1.14 10.94 17.35
CA TYR A 139 0.47 10.65 18.61
C TYR A 139 1.06 11.46 19.76
N ALA A 140 2.38 11.53 19.88
CA ALA A 140 3.05 12.33 20.90
C ALA A 140 2.71 13.81 20.76
N ASP A 141 2.80 14.36 19.53
CA ASP A 141 2.42 15.75 19.23
C ASP A 141 0.94 16.03 19.56
N ALA A 142 0.04 15.10 19.21
CA ALA A 142 -1.38 15.24 19.55
C ALA A 142 -1.62 15.24 21.07
N CYS A 143 -0.92 14.43 21.84
CA CYS A 143 -0.97 14.46 23.30
C CYS A 143 -0.48 15.80 23.87
N GLU A 144 0.62 16.35 23.32
CA GLU A 144 1.13 17.66 23.71
C GLU A 144 0.13 18.78 23.42
N ARG A 145 -0.46 18.81 22.21
CA ARG A 145 -1.49 19.80 21.82
C ARG A 145 -2.75 19.67 22.64
N ALA A 146 -3.18 18.44 22.95
CA ALA A 146 -4.35 18.17 23.79
C ALA A 146 -4.10 18.44 25.29
N GLY A 147 -2.83 18.47 25.73
CA GLY A 147 -2.47 18.55 27.14
C GLY A 147 -2.92 17.33 27.97
N THR A 148 -3.17 16.21 27.33
CA THR A 148 -3.72 15.01 27.98
C THR A 148 -3.36 13.74 27.20
N PHE A 149 -3.39 12.58 27.89
CA PHE A 149 -3.36 11.25 27.30
C PHE A 149 -4.75 10.61 27.15
N ASN A 150 -5.81 11.36 27.51
CA ASN A 150 -7.19 10.88 27.32
C ASN A 150 -7.46 10.66 25.84
N PRO A 151 -7.93 9.45 25.42
CA PRO A 151 -8.14 9.15 24.00
C PRO A 151 -9.01 10.16 23.26
N CYS A 152 -10.06 10.67 23.90
CA CYS A 152 -10.96 11.66 23.27
C CYS A 152 -10.23 12.96 22.96
N GLY A 153 -9.49 13.51 23.91
CA GLY A 153 -8.72 14.73 23.71
C GLY A 153 -7.64 14.55 22.62
N VAL A 154 -7.03 13.37 22.56
CA VAL A 154 -6.04 13.05 21.51
C VAL A 154 -6.69 12.94 20.13
N VAL A 155 -7.86 12.29 20.04
CA VAL A 155 -8.63 12.20 18.78
C VAL A 155 -9.05 13.61 18.31
N GLU A 156 -9.63 14.42 19.17
CA GLU A 156 -9.99 15.82 18.88
C GLU A 156 -8.78 16.65 18.39
N ALA A 157 -7.61 16.43 18.99
CA ALA A 157 -6.38 17.09 18.55
C ALA A 157 -5.85 16.62 17.20
N LEU A 158 -6.25 15.45 16.73
CA LEU A 158 -5.90 14.92 15.40
C LEU A 158 -6.91 15.33 14.33
N GLU A 159 -8.17 15.59 14.68
CA GLU A 159 -9.21 15.99 13.72
C GLU A 159 -8.83 17.28 12.98
N GLY A 160 -8.81 17.21 11.65
CA GLY A 160 -8.43 18.32 10.78
C GLY A 160 -6.93 18.69 10.81
N PHE A 161 -6.11 17.91 11.52
CA PHE A 161 -4.69 18.19 11.62
C PHE A 161 -3.97 17.89 10.30
N GLU A 162 -3.27 18.88 9.79
CA GLU A 162 -2.41 18.76 8.62
C GLU A 162 -0.94 18.86 9.03
N PHE A 163 -0.10 18.05 8.40
CA PHE A 163 1.35 18.12 8.57
C PHE A 163 2.08 17.82 7.25
N ASP A 164 3.32 18.27 7.16
CA ASP A 164 4.22 18.05 6.04
C ASP A 164 5.65 17.77 6.59
N GLY A 165 6.55 17.32 5.71
CA GLY A 165 7.94 17.06 6.08
C GLY A 165 8.24 15.69 6.67
N MET A 166 7.23 14.80 6.74
CA MET A 166 7.41 13.40 7.19
C MET A 166 7.55 12.41 6.02
N GLY A 167 7.63 12.92 4.80
CA GLY A 167 7.74 12.16 3.56
C GLY A 167 6.40 11.78 2.94
N ASN A 168 6.40 11.74 1.61
CA ASN A 168 5.24 11.44 0.77
C ASN A 168 4.10 12.46 0.85
N GLY A 169 4.45 13.75 0.73
CA GLY A 169 3.51 14.85 0.59
C GLY A 169 2.84 15.30 1.87
N LYS A 170 1.97 16.28 1.70
CA LYS A 170 1.14 16.82 2.77
C LYS A 170 0.10 15.79 3.21
N THR A 171 -0.02 15.60 4.50
CA THR A 171 -0.90 14.61 5.11
C THR A 171 -1.99 15.31 5.92
N LEU A 172 -3.23 14.84 5.80
CA LEU A 172 -4.41 15.34 6.50
C LEU A 172 -5.06 14.21 7.29
N TYR A 173 -5.38 14.45 8.55
CA TYR A 173 -6.34 13.67 9.33
C TYR A 173 -7.73 14.30 9.19
N ARG A 174 -8.58 13.71 8.37
CA ARG A 174 -9.93 14.25 8.12
C ARG A 174 -10.85 13.99 9.30
N ALA A 175 -11.53 15.06 9.79
CA ALA A 175 -12.38 14.99 10.97
C ALA A 175 -13.65 14.15 10.75
N GLU A 176 -14.22 14.17 9.55
CA GLU A 176 -15.51 13.57 9.25
C GLU A 176 -15.51 12.04 9.30
N ASP A 177 -14.37 11.40 9.06
CA ASP A 177 -14.26 9.94 8.98
C ASP A 177 -12.96 9.38 9.57
N HIS A 178 -12.14 10.21 10.18
CA HIS A 178 -10.83 9.89 10.76
C HIS A 178 -9.84 9.24 9.77
N GLN A 179 -10.02 9.45 8.47
CA GLN A 179 -9.08 8.97 7.47
C GLN A 179 -7.82 9.85 7.42
N CYS A 180 -6.68 9.20 7.28
CA CYS A 180 -5.40 9.86 7.07
C CYS A 180 -5.03 9.79 5.59
N PHE A 181 -5.06 10.92 4.90
CA PHE A 181 -4.79 11.02 3.47
C PHE A 181 -3.39 11.52 3.18
N LYS A 182 -2.76 10.96 2.18
CA LYS A 182 -1.47 11.37 1.62
C LYS A 182 -1.32 10.86 0.20
N ASP A 183 -0.27 11.29 -0.49
CA ASP A 183 0.03 10.78 -1.82
C ASP A 183 0.24 9.26 -1.82
N VAL A 184 -0.06 8.63 -2.93
CA VAL A 184 0.18 7.21 -3.17
C VAL A 184 1.25 7.05 -4.23
N LEU A 185 2.25 6.23 -3.95
CA LEU A 185 3.33 5.91 -4.88
C LEU A 185 2.94 4.69 -5.71
N VAL A 186 2.99 4.83 -7.03
CA VAL A 186 3.01 3.67 -7.93
C VAL A 186 4.45 3.19 -8.03
N VAL A 187 4.64 1.92 -7.74
CA VAL A 187 5.96 1.28 -7.77
C VAL A 187 5.98 0.13 -8.76
N LYS A 188 7.16 -0.17 -9.27
CA LYS A 188 7.40 -1.29 -10.18
C LYS A 188 8.62 -2.08 -9.73
N GLY A 189 8.58 -3.39 -9.90
CA GLY A 189 9.74 -4.25 -9.69
C GLY A 189 10.84 -3.96 -10.69
N LYS A 190 12.04 -3.67 -10.21
CA LYS A 190 13.20 -3.31 -11.01
C LYS A 190 13.65 -4.47 -11.90
N GLU A 191 14.07 -4.14 -13.12
CA GLU A 191 14.72 -5.08 -14.04
C GLU A 191 16.10 -5.52 -13.55
N ASN A 192 16.87 -4.56 -13.02
CA ASN A 192 18.25 -4.74 -12.58
C ASN A 192 18.43 -4.15 -11.16
N PRO A 193 18.01 -4.87 -10.12
CA PRO A 193 18.19 -4.42 -8.74
C PRO A 193 19.68 -4.41 -8.35
N THR A 194 20.07 -3.41 -7.54
CA THR A 194 21.45 -3.27 -7.05
C THR A 194 21.71 -4.00 -5.74
N SER A 195 20.66 -4.42 -5.05
CA SER A 195 20.72 -5.20 -3.81
C SER A 195 19.40 -5.91 -3.53
N GLU A 196 19.38 -6.79 -2.53
CA GLU A 196 18.17 -7.47 -2.05
C GLU A 196 17.11 -6.51 -1.45
N PHE A 197 17.47 -5.25 -1.20
CA PHE A 197 16.57 -4.22 -0.68
C PHE A 197 16.12 -3.23 -1.76
N ASP A 198 16.81 -3.18 -2.90
CA ASP A 198 16.59 -2.24 -3.99
C ASP A 198 15.77 -2.86 -5.13
N LEU A 199 14.68 -3.52 -4.78
CA LEU A 199 13.87 -4.31 -5.71
C LEU A 199 12.75 -3.52 -6.38
N LEU A 200 12.37 -2.35 -5.84
CA LEU A 200 11.28 -1.52 -6.34
C LEU A 200 11.79 -0.14 -6.75
N GLU A 201 11.19 0.43 -7.79
CA GLU A 201 11.35 1.82 -8.19
C GLU A 201 10.01 2.55 -8.16
N ILE A 202 10.03 3.83 -7.83
CA ILE A 202 8.86 4.71 -7.94
C ILE A 202 8.73 5.12 -9.40
N VAL A 203 7.60 4.79 -10.03
CA VAL A 203 7.32 5.15 -11.42
C VAL A 203 6.36 6.33 -11.54
N GLU A 204 5.52 6.54 -10.51
CA GLU A 204 4.57 7.65 -10.46
C GLU A 204 4.22 8.00 -9.02
N VAL A 205 3.88 9.26 -8.80
CA VAL A 205 3.29 9.74 -7.55
C VAL A 205 1.87 10.20 -7.85
N THR A 206 0.87 9.50 -7.33
CA THR A 206 -0.52 9.89 -7.44
C THR A 206 -0.86 10.84 -6.30
N PRO A 207 -1.18 12.12 -6.59
CA PRO A 207 -1.43 13.10 -5.54
C PRO A 207 -2.67 12.78 -4.73
N VAL A 208 -2.67 13.16 -3.46
CA VAL A 208 -3.74 12.91 -2.49
C VAL A 208 -5.13 13.28 -3.01
N GLY A 209 -5.26 14.37 -3.76
CA GLY A 209 -6.54 14.81 -4.33
C GLY A 209 -7.17 13.83 -5.34
N GLN A 210 -6.38 12.92 -5.92
CA GLN A 210 -6.87 11.90 -6.85
C GLN A 210 -7.25 10.58 -6.16
N VAL A 211 -6.74 10.34 -4.95
CA VAL A 211 -6.93 9.08 -4.21
C VAL A 211 -7.81 9.24 -2.97
N THR A 212 -8.34 10.43 -2.76
CA THR A 212 -9.20 10.75 -1.61
C THR A 212 -10.67 10.62 -2.00
N TYR A 213 -11.37 9.71 -1.35
CA TYR A 213 -12.83 9.63 -1.45
C TYR A 213 -13.51 10.74 -0.64
N ALA A 214 -14.68 11.21 -1.10
CA ALA A 214 -15.54 12.06 -0.30
C ALA A 214 -16.03 11.32 0.97
N PRO A 215 -16.32 12.02 2.07
CA PRO A 215 -16.77 11.37 3.32
C PRO A 215 -18.04 10.54 3.17
N ASP A 216 -18.93 10.91 2.26
CA ASP A 216 -20.18 10.22 1.94
C ASP A 216 -20.04 9.11 0.90
N HIS A 217 -18.82 8.90 0.37
CA HIS A 217 -18.59 7.84 -0.62
C HIS A 217 -18.85 6.46 0.00
N PRO A 218 -19.59 5.55 -0.68
CA PRO A 218 -19.99 4.24 -0.12
C PRO A 218 -18.84 3.36 0.39
N GLN A 219 -17.63 3.57 -0.09
CA GLN A 219 -16.45 2.82 0.37
C GLN A 219 -15.80 3.38 1.64
N VAL A 220 -16.16 4.58 2.05
CA VAL A 220 -15.64 5.30 3.23
C VAL A 220 -16.71 5.46 4.29
N ALA A 221 -17.96 5.66 3.89
CA ALA A 221 -19.10 5.85 4.79
C ALA A 221 -19.36 4.57 5.61
N GLY A 222 -18.52 4.35 6.62
CA GLY A 222 -18.56 3.15 7.48
C GLY A 222 -19.59 3.22 8.61
N GLY A 223 -20.40 4.25 8.66
CA GLY A 223 -21.34 4.48 9.76
C GLY A 223 -20.91 5.62 10.70
N SER A 224 -21.55 5.71 11.86
CA SER A 224 -21.19 6.72 12.87
C SER A 224 -19.82 6.43 13.47
N LEU A 225 -19.00 7.46 13.62
CA LEU A 225 -17.77 7.41 14.43
C LEU A 225 -18.04 7.18 15.91
N GLY A 226 -19.32 7.20 16.30
CA GLY A 226 -19.74 7.09 17.68
C GLY A 226 -19.50 8.38 18.47
N THR A 227 -19.62 8.26 19.78
CA THR A 227 -19.24 9.32 20.73
C THR A 227 -18.00 8.87 21.48
N CYS A 228 -17.04 9.74 21.58
CA CYS A 228 -15.88 9.46 22.41
C CYS A 228 -16.30 9.44 23.89
N ASN A 229 -16.24 8.26 24.52
CA ASN A 229 -16.55 8.09 25.94
C ASN A 229 -15.39 7.32 26.64
N PRO A 230 -14.42 8.04 27.21
CA PRO A 230 -13.20 7.44 27.76
C PRO A 230 -13.39 6.68 29.09
N GLY A 231 -14.59 6.46 29.51
CA GLY A 231 -14.92 5.81 30.78
C GLY A 231 -16.07 4.80 30.71
N ALA A 232 -16.48 4.42 29.50
CA ALA A 232 -17.49 3.40 29.30
C ALA A 232 -16.88 2.00 29.12
#